data_4fea83f981d0df262b389250df8e3d45
#
_entry.id   4fea83f981d0df262b389250df8e3d45
#
_cell.length_a   1.000
_cell.length_b   1.000
_cell.length_c   1.000
_cell.angle_alpha   90.00
_cell.angle_beta   90.00
_cell.angle_gamma   90.00
#
_symmetry.space_group_name_H-M   'P 1'
#
loop_
_entity.id
_entity.type
_entity.pdbx_description
1 polymer ?
#
loop_
_entity_poly.entity_id
_entity_poly.type
_entity_poly.pdbx_seq_one_letter_code
_entity_poly.pdbx_strand_id
1 'polypeptide(L)'
;MGRALIVSAGASSNEYISARLTELGYARPIIVPSAAEARRRMLESDFELIVVNSPLPDEFGHELCADAVEKTDAGVIFLAKAAAAEQLLTPLSEEGVLLVTK
;
A
#
# COMPACT_ATOMS: atom_id res chain seq x y z
N MET A 1 2.41 -17.74 -5.52
CA MET A 1 2.34 -16.48 -4.78
C MET A 1 0.98 -15.83 -4.93
N GLY A 2 0.52 -15.15 -3.92
CA GLY A 2 -0.72 -14.42 -3.95
C GLY A 2 -0.63 -13.14 -4.78
N ARG A 3 -1.71 -12.38 -4.80
CA ARG A 3 -1.78 -11.12 -5.53
C ARG A 3 -1.23 -9.97 -4.70
N ALA A 4 -0.65 -8.98 -5.37
CA ALA A 4 -0.23 -7.75 -4.74
C ALA A 4 -1.01 -6.56 -5.32
N LEU A 5 -1.38 -5.61 -4.46
CA LEU A 5 -2.03 -4.37 -4.85
C LEU A 5 -1.07 -3.22 -4.56
N ILE A 6 -0.84 -2.37 -5.55
CA ILE A 6 -0.02 -1.17 -5.39
C ILE A 6 -0.95 0.03 -5.50
N VAL A 7 -1.00 0.85 -4.46
CA VAL A 7 -1.81 2.07 -4.44
C VAL A 7 -0.85 3.25 -4.59
N SER A 8 -0.76 3.80 -5.78
CA SER A 8 0.23 4.84 -6.09
C SER A 8 -0.16 5.59 -7.36
N ALA A 9 -0.04 6.90 -7.33
CA ALA A 9 -0.38 7.77 -8.46
C ALA A 9 0.83 8.15 -9.32
N GLY A 10 2.05 7.98 -8.83
CA GLY A 10 3.26 8.41 -9.57
C GLY A 10 3.76 7.34 -10.53
N ALA A 11 3.90 7.68 -11.80
CA ALA A 11 4.32 6.72 -12.83
C ALA A 11 5.69 6.08 -12.54
N SER A 12 6.68 6.88 -12.18
CA SER A 12 8.02 6.38 -11.88
C SER A 12 8.03 5.47 -10.65
N SER A 13 7.31 5.88 -9.60
CA SER A 13 7.17 5.07 -8.39
C SER A 13 6.47 3.76 -8.68
N ASN A 14 5.43 3.81 -9.52
CA ASN A 14 4.67 2.61 -9.90
C ASN A 14 5.56 1.59 -10.60
N GLU A 15 6.37 2.03 -11.53
CA GLU A 15 7.30 1.15 -12.24
C GLU A 15 8.31 0.52 -11.29
N TYR A 16 8.87 1.31 -10.41
CA TYR A 16 9.87 0.82 -9.44
C TYR A 16 9.26 -0.20 -8.50
N ILE A 17 8.13 0.12 -7.88
CA ILE A 17 7.46 -0.78 -6.92
C ILE A 17 7.04 -2.06 -7.61
N SER A 18 6.44 -1.96 -8.80
CA SER A 18 5.99 -3.11 -9.57
C SER A 18 7.15 -4.05 -9.92
N ALA A 19 8.28 -3.49 -10.35
CA ALA A 19 9.47 -4.28 -10.67
C ALA A 19 10.00 -5.02 -9.44
N ARG A 20 10.04 -4.34 -8.29
CA ARG A 20 10.52 -4.97 -7.05
C ARG A 20 9.61 -6.11 -6.60
N LEU A 21 8.30 -5.90 -6.68
CA LEU A 21 7.35 -6.95 -6.31
C LEU A 21 7.42 -8.14 -7.26
N THR A 22 7.60 -7.88 -8.55
CA THR A 22 7.77 -8.94 -9.53
C THR A 22 9.01 -9.78 -9.22
N GLU A 23 10.10 -9.14 -8.83
CA GLU A 23 11.32 -9.84 -8.41
C GLU A 23 11.08 -10.73 -7.19
N LEU A 24 10.18 -10.33 -6.30
CA LEU A 24 9.82 -11.09 -5.11
C LEU A 24 8.82 -12.21 -5.38
N GLY A 25 8.34 -12.35 -6.61
CA GLY A 25 7.44 -13.41 -6.99
C GLY A 25 5.98 -13.01 -7.16
N TYR A 26 5.65 -11.74 -7.00
CA TYR A 26 4.28 -11.24 -7.24
C TYR A 26 4.14 -10.87 -8.71
N ALA A 27 3.78 -11.83 -9.54
CA ALA A 27 3.61 -11.59 -10.96
C ALA A 27 2.41 -10.69 -11.20
N ARG A 28 2.58 -9.67 -12.03
CA ARG A 28 1.50 -8.76 -12.45
C ARG A 28 0.79 -8.07 -11.29
N PRO A 29 1.50 -7.30 -10.45
CA PRO A 29 0.84 -6.52 -9.41
C PRO A 29 -0.22 -5.61 -10.01
N ILE A 30 -1.33 -5.44 -9.30
CA ILE A 30 -2.41 -4.55 -9.73
C ILE A 30 -2.09 -3.16 -9.18
N ILE A 31 -2.12 -2.14 -10.05
CA ILE A 31 -1.82 -0.76 -9.67
C ILE A 31 -3.09 0.08 -9.77
N VAL A 32 -3.43 0.78 -8.68
CA VAL A 32 -4.55 1.72 -8.67
C VAL A 32 -4.06 3.08 -8.19
N PRO A 33 -4.63 4.19 -8.71
CA PRO A 33 -4.08 5.54 -8.45
C PRO A 33 -4.64 6.23 -7.21
N SER A 34 -5.63 5.67 -6.55
CA SER A 34 -6.31 6.35 -5.43
C SER A 34 -6.77 5.38 -4.35
N ALA A 35 -7.05 5.93 -3.17
CA ALA A 35 -7.57 5.15 -2.06
C ALA A 35 -8.97 4.62 -2.34
N ALA A 36 -9.81 5.40 -3.01
CA ALA A 36 -11.16 4.97 -3.36
C ALA A 36 -11.14 3.74 -4.26
N GLU A 37 -10.26 3.73 -5.26
CA GLU A 37 -10.11 2.56 -6.13
C GLU A 37 -9.54 1.36 -5.38
N ALA A 38 -8.60 1.60 -4.48
CA ALA A 38 -8.03 0.54 -3.66
C ALA A 38 -9.09 -0.12 -2.80
N ARG A 39 -9.95 0.66 -2.16
CA ARG A 39 -11.03 0.12 -1.32
C ARG A 39 -11.99 -0.73 -2.14
N ARG A 40 -12.29 -0.30 -3.36
CA ARG A 40 -13.14 -1.07 -4.26
C ARG A 40 -12.47 -2.40 -4.62
N ARG A 41 -11.19 -2.39 -4.95
CA ARG A 41 -10.45 -3.61 -5.28
C ARG A 41 -10.40 -4.59 -4.12
N MET A 42 -10.24 -4.07 -2.89
CA MET A 42 -10.21 -4.92 -1.71
C MET A 42 -11.55 -5.63 -1.46
N LEU A 43 -12.65 -5.05 -1.91
CA LEU A 43 -13.97 -5.69 -1.82
C LEU A 43 -14.16 -6.77 -2.89
N GLU A 44 -13.49 -6.63 -4.02
CA GLU A 44 -13.66 -7.53 -5.17
C GLU A 44 -12.70 -8.71 -5.18
N SER A 45 -11.54 -8.57 -4.57
CA SER A 45 -10.48 -9.58 -4.63
C SER A 45 -9.70 -9.65 -3.34
N ASP A 46 -9.08 -10.80 -3.11
CA ASP A 46 -8.17 -10.99 -1.98
C ASP A 46 -6.75 -10.67 -2.41
N PHE A 47 -6.01 -10.00 -1.55
CA PHE A 47 -4.61 -9.68 -1.79
C PHE A 47 -3.74 -10.23 -0.66
N GLU A 48 -2.55 -10.69 -1.01
CA GLU A 48 -1.56 -11.14 -0.05
C GLU A 48 -0.73 -9.96 0.48
N LEU A 49 -0.52 -8.96 -0.38
CA LEU A 49 0.28 -7.78 -0.05
C LEU A 49 -0.39 -6.53 -0.62
N ILE A 50 -0.43 -5.47 0.19
CA ILE A 50 -0.93 -4.15 -0.25
C ILE A 50 0.16 -3.13 0.07
N VAL A 51 0.63 -2.42 -0.94
CA VAL A 51 1.64 -1.37 -0.81
C VAL A 51 0.99 -0.02 -1.09
N VAL A 52 1.03 0.88 -0.12
CA VAL A 52 0.45 2.22 -0.25
C VAL A 52 1.57 3.24 -0.32
N ASN A 53 1.69 3.92 -1.45
CA ASN A 53 2.70 4.96 -1.65
C ASN A 53 2.07 6.33 -1.44
N SER A 54 2.34 6.94 -0.29
CA SER A 54 1.77 8.24 0.06
C SER A 54 2.53 9.41 -0.59
N PRO A 55 1.90 10.57 -0.75
CA PRO A 55 0.46 10.80 -0.58
C PRO A 55 -0.34 10.33 -1.79
N LEU A 56 -1.62 10.08 -1.57
CA LEU A 56 -2.55 9.73 -2.65
C LEU A 56 -3.35 10.97 -3.05
N PRO A 57 -3.94 11.00 -4.27
CA PRO A 57 -4.72 12.17 -4.70
C PRO A 57 -5.92 12.49 -3.84
N ASP A 58 -6.55 11.48 -3.27
CA ASP A 58 -7.79 11.63 -2.50
C ASP A 58 -7.61 11.55 -0.98
N GLU A 59 -6.47 11.05 -0.51
CA GLU A 59 -6.15 11.06 0.92
C GLU A 59 -4.65 10.80 1.12
N PHE A 60 -4.16 10.98 2.32
CA PHE A 60 -2.74 10.73 2.59
C PHE A 60 -2.38 9.24 2.47
N GLY A 61 -3.24 8.36 2.94
CA GLY A 61 -3.05 6.92 2.79
C GLY A 61 -3.01 6.12 4.09
N HIS A 62 -2.78 6.76 5.24
CA HIS A 62 -2.70 6.02 6.50
C HIS A 62 -4.04 5.40 6.92
N GLU A 63 -5.16 6.06 6.62
CA GLU A 63 -6.48 5.51 6.91
C GLU A 63 -6.78 4.30 6.03
N LEU A 64 -6.32 4.35 4.79
CA LEU A 64 -6.45 3.21 3.88
C LEU A 64 -5.69 2.00 4.43
N CYS A 65 -4.49 2.22 4.98
CA CYS A 65 -3.72 1.15 5.59
C CYS A 65 -4.45 0.53 6.77
N ALA A 66 -5.05 1.34 7.62
CA ALA A 66 -5.84 0.85 8.76
C ALA A 66 -7.03 0.02 8.29
N ASP A 67 -7.74 0.50 7.26
CA ASP A 67 -8.85 -0.24 6.67
C ASP A 67 -8.38 -1.58 6.09
N ALA A 68 -7.25 -1.59 5.43
CA ALA A 68 -6.72 -2.82 4.82
C ALA A 68 -6.38 -3.88 5.88
N VAL A 69 -5.75 -3.45 6.98
CA VAL A 69 -5.44 -4.36 8.08
C VAL A 69 -6.71 -4.91 8.73
N GLU A 70 -7.69 -4.04 8.94
CA GLU A 70 -8.95 -4.44 9.58
C GLU A 70 -9.81 -5.36 8.72
N LYS A 71 -9.88 -5.09 7.43
CA LYS A 71 -10.82 -5.75 6.52
C LYS A 71 -10.24 -6.87 5.68
N THR A 72 -8.91 -7.02 5.65
CA THR A 72 -8.25 -8.04 4.85
C THR A 72 -7.21 -8.79 5.66
N ASP A 73 -6.72 -9.90 5.11
CA ASP A 73 -5.61 -10.66 5.70
C ASP A 73 -4.27 -10.31 5.04
N ALA A 74 -4.25 -9.28 4.20
CA ALA A 74 -3.04 -8.88 3.49
C ALA A 74 -1.99 -8.28 4.42
N GLY A 75 -0.72 -8.49 4.08
CA GLY A 75 0.35 -7.69 4.65
C GLY A 75 0.26 -6.29 4.07
N VAL A 76 0.45 -5.25 4.88
CA VAL A 76 0.31 -3.86 4.45
C VAL A 76 1.61 -3.10 4.67
N ILE A 77 2.10 -2.47 3.62
CA ILE A 77 3.30 -1.64 3.66
C ILE A 77 2.90 -0.20 3.30
N PHE A 78 3.32 0.75 4.12
CA PHE A 78 3.07 2.17 3.87
C PHE A 78 4.38 2.89 3.59
N LEU A 79 4.50 3.50 2.42
CA LEU A 79 5.67 4.26 2.02
C LEU A 79 5.41 5.74 2.26
N ALA A 80 6.23 6.38 3.10
CA ALA A 80 6.06 7.79 3.45
C ALA A 80 7.41 8.50 3.54
N LYS A 81 7.41 9.81 3.34
CA LYS A 81 8.62 10.62 3.55
C LYS A 81 8.95 10.68 5.05
N ALA A 82 10.23 10.88 5.36
CA ALA A 82 10.73 10.86 6.75
C ALA A 82 9.93 11.73 7.72
N ALA A 83 9.57 12.96 7.30
CA ALA A 83 8.84 13.87 8.17
C ALA A 83 7.48 13.34 8.59
N ALA A 84 6.77 12.67 7.68
CA ALA A 84 5.48 12.05 7.99
C ALA A 84 5.64 10.73 8.71
N ALA A 85 6.69 9.98 8.38
CA ALA A 85 6.94 8.67 8.97
C ALA A 85 7.11 8.74 10.48
N GLU A 86 7.80 9.76 10.99
CA GLU A 86 8.01 9.92 12.43
C GLU A 86 6.70 10.03 13.21
N GLN A 87 5.70 10.69 12.65
CA GLN A 87 4.42 10.87 13.30
C GLN A 87 3.54 9.63 13.24
N LEU A 88 3.73 8.79 12.23
CA LEU A 88 2.87 7.65 11.96
C LEU A 88 3.43 6.31 12.41
N LEU A 89 4.71 6.27 12.79
CA LEU A 89 5.38 5.01 13.10
C LEU A 89 4.66 4.21 14.19
N THR A 90 4.40 4.81 15.33
CA THR A 90 3.76 4.10 16.43
C THR A 90 2.32 3.69 16.12
N PRO A 91 1.44 4.60 15.65
CA PRO A 91 0.07 4.20 15.32
C PRO A 91 -0.02 3.08 14.28
N LEU A 92 0.76 3.17 13.21
CA LEU A 92 0.70 2.17 12.14
C LEU A 92 1.32 0.85 12.57
N SER A 93 2.40 0.90 13.33
CA SER A 93 3.04 -0.31 13.85
C SER A 93 2.09 -1.07 14.77
N GLU A 94 1.36 -0.37 15.63
CA GLU A 94 0.37 -0.98 16.51
C GLU A 94 -0.77 -1.63 15.74
N GLU A 95 -1.10 -1.11 14.57
CA GLU A 95 -2.14 -1.66 13.72
C GLU A 95 -1.65 -2.82 12.84
N GLY A 96 -0.36 -3.06 12.81
CA GLY A 96 0.22 -4.14 12.00
C GLY A 96 0.66 -3.71 10.61
N VAL A 97 0.86 -2.42 10.38
CA VAL A 97 1.33 -1.88 9.12
C VAL A 97 2.85 -1.69 9.18
N LEU A 98 3.54 -2.16 8.16
CA LEU A 98 4.99 -1.90 8.04
C LEU A 98 5.20 -0.54 7.39
N LEU A 99 5.81 0.38 8.11
CA LEU A 99 6.12 1.71 7.61
C LEU A 99 7.54 1.73 7.05
N VAL A 100 7.67 2.18 5.81
CA VAL A 100 8.96 2.31 5.13
C VAL A 100 9.15 3.76 4.70
N THR A 101 10.28 4.34 5.06
CA THR A 101 10.62 5.71 4.68
C THR A 101 11.16 5.76 3.25
N LYS A 102 10.63 6.68 2.49
CA LYS A 102 11.11 6.92 1.13
C LYS A 102 12.43 7.65 1.09
#